data_7f27dfe20590bd597dc8e6a361a734f0
#
_entry.id   7f27dfe20590bd597dc8e6a361a734f0
#
_cell.length_a   1.000
_cell.length_b   1.000
_cell.length_c   1.000
_cell.angle_alpha   90.00
_cell.angle_beta   90.00
_cell.angle_gamma   90.00
#
_symmetry.space_group_name_H-M   'P 1'
#
loop_
_entity.id
_entity.type
_entity.pdbx_description
1 polymer ?
#
loop_
_entity_poly.entity_id
_entity_poly.type
_entity_poly.pdbx_seq_one_letter_code
_entity_poly.pdbx_strand_id
1 'polypeptide(L)'
;QPAALSPAAGVVGSPAEGQASFVGRVDWTPQGASSEGLLKVDGLDFTSPAGAVKGLEGQVVFTSLSPLRAAPGQSLKAQSIAAMTPLTGAEVRFGIDREAVQVEGAQVGVSGGRVTLEPFEIPLAGGVWHAAIQVDRVQLSDLVEASPFADRMDLTARVSGRIPFAITAEGVRIEGGDLHAVEPGKITIRRDALTTVQGEGGEAVAEGAPAAAQAAVANPAGAQDPYSDFVYQAMEDLAFTELSAKVASRPEGRLGVIFHIKGEHSPPTPQAIRLTLREILTRRFQRQLPLPSGTKVDLTLDTSVNLDQLLSDLADYQRLRGSRPVQP
;
A
#
# COMPACT_ATOMS: atom_id res chain seq x y z
N GLN A 1 4.95 -23.00 23.87
CA GLN A 1 4.37 -22.39 22.65
C GLN A 1 3.35 -21.34 23.06
N PRO A 2 3.32 -20.13 22.45
CA PRO A 2 2.41 -19.05 22.85
C PRO A 2 0.93 -19.46 22.82
N ALA A 3 0.52 -20.24 21.83
CA ALA A 3 -0.84 -20.76 21.69
C ALA A 3 -1.31 -21.65 22.86
N ALA A 4 -0.39 -22.23 23.63
CA ALA A 4 -0.71 -23.03 24.81
C ALA A 4 -1.11 -22.15 26.01
N LEU A 5 -0.79 -20.85 25.98
CA LEU A 5 -1.11 -19.91 27.06
C LEU A 5 -2.47 -19.23 26.83
N SER A 6 -2.82 -18.95 25.58
CA SER A 6 -4.10 -18.36 25.18
C SER A 6 -4.30 -18.53 23.67
N PRO A 7 -5.54 -18.78 23.18
CA PRO A 7 -5.83 -18.76 21.73
C PRO A 7 -5.46 -17.43 21.06
N ALA A 8 -5.58 -16.30 21.77
CA ALA A 8 -5.18 -14.99 21.29
C ALA A 8 -3.65 -14.86 21.10
N ALA A 9 -2.86 -15.59 21.87
CA ALA A 9 -1.40 -15.64 21.71
C ALA A 9 -0.97 -16.49 20.50
N GLY A 10 -1.87 -17.26 19.90
CA GLY A 10 -1.64 -18.03 18.68
C GLY A 10 -1.43 -17.19 17.42
N VAL A 11 -1.76 -15.88 17.48
CA VAL A 11 -1.44 -14.89 16.43
C VAL A 11 0.08 -14.70 16.32
N VAL A 12 0.81 -14.94 17.40
CA VAL A 12 2.28 -14.99 17.37
C VAL A 12 2.68 -16.35 16.80
N GLY A 13 3.11 -16.37 15.55
CA GLY A 13 3.53 -17.60 14.86
C GLY A 13 4.69 -18.30 15.55
N SER A 14 4.81 -19.58 15.32
CA SER A 14 5.86 -20.44 15.85
C SER A 14 6.90 -20.71 14.73
N PRO A 15 8.22 -20.68 15.01
CA PRO A 15 8.85 -20.51 16.31
C PRO A 15 9.00 -19.04 16.71
N ALA A 16 8.90 -18.76 18.02
CA ALA A 16 9.31 -17.48 18.60
C ALA A 16 10.67 -17.67 19.30
N GLU A 17 11.60 -16.77 19.02
CA GLU A 17 12.94 -16.74 19.65
C GLU A 17 13.07 -15.42 20.42
N GLY A 18 13.84 -15.41 21.51
CA GLY A 18 14.03 -14.24 22.37
C GLY A 18 13.43 -14.46 23.77
N GLN A 19 13.30 -13.36 24.54
CA GLN A 19 12.87 -13.44 25.92
C GLN A 19 11.62 -12.59 26.15
N ALA A 20 10.66 -13.16 26.83
CA ALA A 20 9.51 -12.46 27.39
C ALA A 20 9.32 -12.90 28.84
N SER A 21 9.16 -11.96 29.74
CA SER A 21 8.89 -12.22 31.16
C SER A 21 7.63 -11.49 31.58
N PHE A 22 6.83 -12.17 32.39
CA PHE A 22 5.65 -11.58 33.00
C PHE A 22 5.70 -11.80 34.51
N VAL A 23 5.51 -10.74 35.25
CA VAL A 23 5.37 -10.75 36.71
C VAL A 23 4.03 -10.10 37.05
N GLY A 24 3.18 -10.84 37.73
CA GLY A 24 1.87 -10.35 38.17
C GLY A 24 1.69 -10.53 39.67
N ARG A 25 0.91 -9.65 40.27
CA ARG A 25 0.53 -9.69 41.69
C ARG A 25 -0.99 -9.57 41.78
N VAL A 26 -1.56 -10.38 42.70
CA VAL A 26 -2.98 -10.29 43.01
C VAL A 26 -3.10 -10.18 44.54
N ASP A 27 -3.71 -9.11 45.00
CA ASP A 27 -3.99 -8.88 46.42
C ASP A 27 -5.48 -9.03 46.67
N TRP A 28 -5.81 -9.84 47.67
CA TRP A 28 -7.18 -10.14 48.09
C TRP A 28 -7.48 -9.42 49.40
N THR A 29 -8.54 -8.62 49.38
CA THR A 29 -9.03 -7.92 50.55
C THR A 29 -10.52 -8.19 50.74
N PRO A 30 -11.08 -7.97 51.95
CA PRO A 30 -12.54 -8.09 52.15
C PRO A 30 -13.37 -7.17 51.24
N GLN A 31 -12.76 -6.12 50.70
CA GLN A 31 -13.38 -5.12 49.82
C GLN A 31 -13.28 -5.52 48.32
N GLY A 32 -12.50 -6.55 47.98
CA GLY A 32 -12.30 -7.03 46.62
C GLY A 32 -10.88 -7.46 46.33
N ALA A 33 -10.64 -7.85 45.08
CA ALA A 33 -9.33 -8.21 44.58
C ALA A 33 -8.78 -7.06 43.74
N SER A 34 -7.49 -6.74 43.96
CA SER A 34 -6.71 -5.89 43.05
C SER A 34 -5.60 -6.69 42.39
N SER A 35 -5.23 -6.32 41.20
CA SER A 35 -4.18 -7.00 40.45
C SER A 35 -3.35 -6.03 39.64
N GLU A 36 -2.08 -6.30 39.52
CA GLU A 36 -1.14 -5.55 38.68
C GLU A 36 -0.20 -6.51 37.96
N GLY A 37 0.46 -6.05 36.90
CA GLY A 37 1.39 -6.90 36.18
C GLY A 37 2.39 -6.08 35.36
N LEU A 38 3.53 -6.70 35.11
CA LEU A 38 4.57 -6.18 34.23
C LEU A 38 4.93 -7.25 33.21
N LEU A 39 4.69 -6.94 31.94
CA LEU A 39 5.23 -7.69 30.81
C LEU A 39 6.48 -6.99 30.31
N LYS A 40 7.58 -7.71 30.23
CA LYS A 40 8.81 -7.24 29.59
C LYS A 40 9.13 -8.16 28.43
N VAL A 41 9.42 -7.56 27.29
CA VAL A 41 9.83 -8.26 26.06
C VAL A 41 11.22 -7.74 25.69
N ASP A 42 12.13 -8.67 25.37
CA ASP A 42 13.53 -8.35 25.11
C ASP A 42 14.03 -9.17 23.91
N GLY A 43 14.11 -8.52 22.75
CA GLY A 43 14.59 -9.10 21.51
C GLY A 43 13.74 -10.27 21.00
N LEU A 44 12.40 -10.20 21.10
CA LEU A 44 11.53 -11.28 20.65
C LEU A 44 11.39 -11.27 19.12
N ASP A 45 11.75 -12.40 18.52
CA ASP A 45 11.57 -12.69 17.10
C ASP A 45 10.40 -13.65 16.91
N PHE A 46 9.48 -13.33 15.97
CA PHE A 46 8.34 -14.18 15.67
C PHE A 46 7.77 -13.89 14.29
N THR A 47 6.92 -14.78 13.78
CA THR A 47 6.19 -14.54 12.53
C THR A 47 4.80 -13.98 12.85
N SER A 48 4.46 -12.88 12.19
CA SER A 48 3.13 -12.27 12.23
C SER A 48 2.46 -12.35 10.85
N PRO A 49 1.16 -12.06 10.74
CA PRO A 49 0.49 -11.94 9.43
C PRO A 49 1.12 -10.89 8.51
N ALA A 50 1.76 -9.86 9.08
CA ALA A 50 2.46 -8.82 8.32
C ALA A 50 3.87 -9.23 7.86
N GLY A 51 4.40 -10.35 8.36
CA GLY A 51 5.73 -10.87 8.07
C GLY A 51 6.52 -11.24 9.33
N ALA A 52 7.77 -11.63 9.15
CA ALA A 52 8.66 -11.97 10.27
C ALA A 52 9.08 -10.70 11.01
N VAL A 53 8.73 -10.61 12.28
CA VAL A 53 9.11 -9.53 13.21
C VAL A 53 10.43 -9.90 13.87
N LYS A 54 11.36 -8.96 13.90
CA LYS A 54 12.67 -9.09 14.52
C LYS A 54 12.88 -8.05 15.61
N GLY A 55 13.45 -8.49 16.73
CA GLY A 55 13.88 -7.62 17.80
C GLY A 55 12.72 -6.84 18.44
N LEU A 56 11.58 -7.47 18.70
CA LEU A 56 10.51 -6.82 19.47
C LEU A 56 10.98 -6.61 20.90
N GLU A 57 10.92 -5.38 21.37
CA GLU A 57 11.33 -4.96 22.71
C GLU A 57 10.35 -3.96 23.33
N GLY A 58 10.33 -3.90 24.64
CA GLY A 58 9.56 -2.95 25.41
C GLY A 58 8.99 -3.54 26.70
N GLN A 59 8.20 -2.74 27.37
CA GLN A 59 7.50 -3.18 28.57
C GLN A 59 6.08 -2.63 28.61
N VAL A 60 5.18 -3.43 29.18
CA VAL A 60 3.79 -3.04 29.40
C VAL A 60 3.47 -3.20 30.87
N VAL A 61 3.10 -2.08 31.51
CA VAL A 61 2.69 -2.03 32.90
C VAL A 61 1.17 -2.11 32.97
N PHE A 62 0.66 -3.21 33.48
CA PHE A 62 -0.77 -3.41 33.72
C PHE A 62 -1.14 -2.87 35.10
N THR A 63 -2.05 -1.93 35.15
CA THR A 63 -2.62 -1.39 36.39
C THR A 63 -3.77 -2.25 36.90
N SER A 64 -4.27 -3.19 36.09
CA SER A 64 -5.21 -4.23 36.46
C SER A 64 -5.09 -5.37 35.46
N LEU A 65 -5.19 -6.60 35.95
CA LEU A 65 -5.22 -7.81 35.12
C LEU A 65 -6.66 -8.32 34.90
N SER A 66 -7.61 -7.89 35.73
CA SER A 66 -9.02 -8.22 35.59
C SER A 66 -9.91 -7.10 36.15
N PRO A 67 -10.57 -6.31 35.29
CA PRO A 67 -10.41 -6.24 33.84
C PRO A 67 -9.01 -5.76 33.46
N LEU A 68 -8.56 -6.16 32.26
CA LEU A 68 -7.23 -5.77 31.78
C LEU A 68 -7.14 -4.28 31.56
N ARG A 69 -6.10 -3.63 32.14
CA ARG A 69 -5.82 -2.22 32.00
C ARG A 69 -4.32 -1.95 31.97
N ALA A 70 -3.90 -1.04 31.10
CA ALA A 70 -2.56 -0.50 31.09
C ALA A 70 -2.65 1.03 30.95
N ALA A 71 -1.83 1.73 31.70
CA ALA A 71 -1.78 3.21 31.62
C ALA A 71 -1.42 3.65 30.20
N PRO A 72 -1.85 4.86 29.76
CA PRO A 72 -1.38 5.47 28.53
C PRO A 72 0.15 5.54 28.44
N GLY A 73 0.70 5.62 27.22
CA GLY A 73 2.12 5.75 26.98
C GLY A 73 2.93 4.45 27.05
N GLN A 74 2.29 3.27 27.09
CA GLN A 74 3.03 2.01 26.88
C GLN A 74 3.64 2.01 25.49
N SER A 75 4.88 1.51 25.34
CA SER A 75 5.56 1.48 24.06
C SER A 75 6.16 0.10 23.80
N LEU A 76 5.95 -0.37 22.57
CA LEU A 76 6.63 -1.53 22.02
C LEU A 76 7.32 -1.12 20.71
N LYS A 77 8.54 -1.63 20.51
CA LYS A 77 9.37 -1.34 19.35
C LYS A 77 9.80 -2.65 18.70
N ALA A 78 9.86 -2.65 17.38
CA ALA A 78 10.46 -3.74 16.64
C ALA A 78 11.56 -3.19 15.72
N GLN A 79 12.67 -3.90 15.66
CA GLN A 79 13.82 -3.48 14.87
C GLN A 79 13.50 -3.54 13.39
N SER A 80 12.86 -4.63 12.95
CA SER A 80 12.40 -4.79 11.58
C SER A 80 11.23 -5.75 11.47
N ILE A 81 10.46 -5.58 10.40
CA ILE A 81 9.39 -6.49 9.99
C ILE A 81 9.67 -6.85 8.53
N ALA A 82 9.87 -8.13 8.25
CA ALA A 82 10.12 -8.64 6.91
C ALA A 82 8.80 -8.76 6.15
N ALA A 83 8.31 -7.64 5.64
CA ALA A 83 7.18 -7.55 4.73
C ALA A 83 7.65 -7.63 3.26
N MET A 84 6.81 -7.25 2.32
CA MET A 84 7.15 -7.18 0.89
C MET A 84 8.39 -6.31 0.64
N THR A 85 8.45 -5.15 1.28
CA THR A 85 9.66 -4.37 1.49
C THR A 85 10.00 -4.36 2.98
N PRO A 86 11.29 -4.34 3.36
CA PRO A 86 11.68 -4.29 4.76
C PRO A 86 11.10 -3.05 5.46
N LEU A 87 10.37 -3.27 6.54
CA LEU A 87 9.92 -2.21 7.44
C LEU A 87 10.90 -2.11 8.59
N THR A 88 11.31 -0.90 8.96
CA THR A 88 12.35 -0.67 9.95
C THR A 88 11.88 0.29 11.05
N GLY A 89 12.39 0.09 12.26
CA GLY A 89 12.15 1.00 13.38
C GLY A 89 10.66 1.15 13.70
N ALA A 90 9.92 0.05 13.67
CA ALA A 90 8.51 0.07 14.04
C ALA A 90 8.35 0.40 15.53
N GLU A 91 7.45 1.31 15.85
CA GLU A 91 7.10 1.69 17.21
C GLU A 91 5.60 1.88 17.30
N VAL A 92 4.98 1.38 18.36
CA VAL A 92 3.59 1.62 18.70
C VAL A 92 3.50 2.12 20.13
N ARG A 93 2.67 3.15 20.37
CA ARG A 93 2.33 3.65 21.70
C ARG A 93 0.85 3.46 21.94
N PHE A 94 0.52 2.97 23.12
CA PHE A 94 -0.85 2.62 23.46
C PHE A 94 -1.14 2.64 24.95
N GLY A 95 -2.41 2.62 25.29
CA GLY A 95 -2.97 2.33 26.60
C GLY A 95 -4.12 1.33 26.49
N ILE A 96 -4.54 0.78 27.61
CA ILE A 96 -5.68 -0.15 27.66
C ILE A 96 -6.58 0.30 28.81
N ASP A 97 -7.82 0.64 28.51
CA ASP A 97 -8.85 0.89 29.51
C ASP A 97 -9.87 -0.24 29.56
N ARG A 98 -11.02 -0.04 30.19
CA ARG A 98 -12.05 -1.08 30.31
C ARG A 98 -12.77 -1.38 29.01
N GLU A 99 -12.80 -0.44 28.09
CA GLU A 99 -13.69 -0.44 26.93
C GLU A 99 -12.91 -0.57 25.62
N ALA A 100 -11.65 -0.05 25.62
CA ALA A 100 -10.86 0.03 24.40
C ALA A 100 -9.35 -0.12 24.64
N VAL A 101 -8.65 -0.52 23.57
CA VAL A 101 -7.21 -0.26 23.42
C VAL A 101 -7.07 1.09 22.73
N GLN A 102 -6.47 2.04 23.42
CA GLN A 102 -6.18 3.37 22.91
C GLN A 102 -4.81 3.36 22.24
N VAL A 103 -4.78 3.38 20.91
CA VAL A 103 -3.53 3.52 20.16
C VAL A 103 -3.22 5.00 20.02
N GLU A 104 -2.18 5.47 20.69
CA GLU A 104 -1.75 6.88 20.66
C GLU A 104 -0.99 7.22 19.40
N GLY A 105 -0.56 6.21 18.65
CA GLY A 105 0.10 6.29 17.38
C GLY A 105 1.07 5.13 17.16
N ALA A 106 1.36 4.88 15.89
CA ALA A 106 2.41 3.96 15.48
C ALA A 106 3.19 4.56 14.32
N GLN A 107 4.43 4.14 14.16
CA GLN A 107 5.27 4.57 13.05
C GLN A 107 6.18 3.45 12.58
N VAL A 108 6.55 3.51 11.30
CA VAL A 108 7.48 2.58 10.70
C VAL A 108 8.17 3.22 9.51
N GLY A 109 9.46 2.96 9.35
CA GLY A 109 10.23 3.33 8.17
C GLY A 109 10.03 2.32 7.05
N VAL A 110 9.79 2.78 5.83
CA VAL A 110 9.61 1.97 4.63
C VAL A 110 10.15 2.70 3.42
N SER A 111 11.00 2.02 2.61
CA SER A 111 11.49 2.53 1.32
C SER A 111 11.96 3.99 1.38
N GLY A 112 12.83 4.31 2.34
CA GLY A 112 13.38 5.65 2.53
C GLY A 112 12.42 6.72 3.05
N GLY A 113 11.15 6.39 3.25
CA GLY A 113 10.12 7.25 3.83
C GLY A 113 9.62 6.73 5.17
N ARG A 114 8.47 7.24 5.60
CA ARG A 114 7.81 6.86 6.85
C ARG A 114 6.32 6.69 6.64
N VAL A 115 5.78 5.71 7.36
CA VAL A 115 4.34 5.53 7.53
C VAL A 115 4.02 5.71 9.00
N THR A 116 3.02 6.55 9.30
CA THR A 116 2.57 6.82 10.65
C THR A 116 1.08 6.54 10.74
N LEU A 117 0.65 5.87 11.80
CA LEU A 117 -0.75 5.65 12.12
C LEU A 117 -1.22 6.75 13.07
N GLU A 118 -2.29 7.45 12.71
CA GLU A 118 -2.90 8.46 13.58
C GLU A 118 -3.50 7.81 14.83
N PRO A 119 -3.68 8.56 15.93
CA PRO A 119 -4.33 8.02 17.12
C PRO A 119 -5.75 7.50 16.85
N PHE A 120 -6.09 6.35 17.44
CA PHE A 120 -7.42 5.73 17.31
C PHE A 120 -7.70 4.78 18.47
N GLU A 121 -8.94 4.28 18.54
CA GLU A 121 -9.39 3.35 19.58
C GLU A 121 -9.89 2.04 18.97
N ILE A 122 -9.52 0.92 19.58
CA ILE A 122 -10.02 -0.41 19.24
C ILE A 122 -10.96 -0.86 20.37
N PRO A 123 -12.28 -0.90 20.15
CA PRO A 123 -13.22 -1.34 21.17
C PRO A 123 -13.01 -2.81 21.53
N LEU A 124 -12.86 -3.13 22.84
CA LEU A 124 -12.70 -4.51 23.30
C LEU A 124 -13.97 -5.36 23.13
N ALA A 125 -15.11 -4.71 23.05
CA ALA A 125 -16.39 -5.37 22.73
C ALA A 125 -16.51 -5.76 21.24
N GLY A 126 -15.54 -5.38 20.41
CA GLY A 126 -15.61 -5.52 18.96
C GLY A 126 -16.44 -4.40 18.32
N GLY A 127 -16.67 -4.52 17.01
CA GLY A 127 -17.40 -3.53 16.23
C GLY A 127 -16.51 -2.84 15.20
N VAL A 128 -17.07 -1.84 14.55
CA VAL A 128 -16.36 -1.03 13.55
C VAL A 128 -15.49 0.00 14.27
N TRP A 129 -14.27 0.15 13.81
CA TRP A 129 -13.37 1.22 14.26
C TRP A 129 -12.62 1.83 13.09
N HIS A 130 -12.22 3.09 13.25
CA HIS A 130 -11.65 3.92 12.21
C HIS A 130 -10.22 4.32 12.58
N ALA A 131 -9.36 4.40 11.57
CA ALA A 131 -8.01 4.91 11.72
C ALA A 131 -7.56 5.58 10.42
N ALA A 132 -6.42 6.24 10.45
CA ALA A 132 -5.82 6.80 9.25
C ALA A 132 -4.31 6.58 9.23
N ILE A 133 -3.80 6.30 8.05
CA ILE A 133 -2.38 6.20 7.77
C ILE A 133 -1.92 7.51 7.14
N GLN A 134 -0.83 8.08 7.66
CA GLN A 134 -0.05 9.13 7.01
C GLN A 134 1.15 8.50 6.34
N VAL A 135 1.30 8.75 5.06
CA VAL A 135 2.46 8.35 4.25
C VAL A 135 3.32 9.58 4.03
N ASP A 136 4.61 9.49 4.35
CA ASP A 136 5.56 10.57 4.16
C ASP A 136 6.78 10.12 3.37
N ARG A 137 6.91 10.65 2.15
CA ARG A 137 8.04 10.47 1.22
C ARG A 137 8.44 9.03 0.95
N VAL A 138 7.50 8.11 0.87
CA VAL A 138 7.76 6.71 0.56
C VAL A 138 8.15 6.56 -0.91
N GLN A 139 9.27 5.91 -1.17
CA GLN A 139 9.78 5.64 -2.51
C GLN A 139 9.01 4.47 -3.13
N LEU A 140 8.28 4.73 -4.23
CA LEU A 140 7.46 3.71 -4.87
C LEU A 140 8.27 2.71 -5.71
N SER A 141 9.47 3.06 -6.20
CA SER A 141 10.33 2.13 -6.95
C SER A 141 10.56 0.84 -6.19
N ASP A 142 10.94 0.93 -4.91
CA ASP A 142 11.26 -0.23 -4.08
C ASP A 142 10.03 -1.12 -3.88
N LEU A 143 8.82 -0.51 -3.80
CA LEU A 143 7.57 -1.24 -3.68
C LEU A 143 7.22 -1.95 -4.99
N VAL A 144 7.43 -1.30 -6.14
CA VAL A 144 7.23 -1.90 -7.46
C VAL A 144 8.20 -3.04 -7.69
N GLU A 145 9.50 -2.85 -7.42
CA GLU A 145 10.53 -3.89 -7.54
C GLU A 145 10.25 -5.12 -6.67
N ALA A 146 9.66 -4.92 -5.49
CA ALA A 146 9.29 -6.00 -4.60
C ALA A 146 7.96 -6.68 -4.97
N SER A 147 7.19 -6.12 -5.90
CA SER A 147 5.86 -6.58 -6.30
C SER A 147 5.91 -7.52 -7.52
N PRO A 148 4.81 -8.23 -7.84
CA PRO A 148 4.67 -8.99 -9.09
C PRO A 148 4.72 -8.14 -10.37
N PHE A 149 4.74 -6.80 -10.25
CA PHE A 149 4.77 -5.86 -11.36
C PHE A 149 6.18 -5.39 -11.74
N ALA A 150 7.23 -5.86 -11.04
CA ALA A 150 8.62 -5.46 -11.26
C ALA A 150 9.09 -5.56 -12.73
N ASP A 151 8.65 -6.61 -13.44
CA ASP A 151 9.01 -6.81 -14.84
C ASP A 151 8.16 -6.00 -15.83
N ARG A 152 7.10 -5.34 -15.37
CA ARG A 152 6.09 -4.70 -16.22
C ARG A 152 6.02 -3.19 -16.07
N MET A 153 6.53 -2.67 -14.95
CA MET A 153 6.46 -1.26 -14.62
C MET A 153 7.77 -0.80 -13.97
N ASP A 154 8.24 0.36 -14.38
CA ASP A 154 9.29 1.11 -13.71
C ASP A 154 8.70 2.45 -13.27
N LEU A 155 8.81 2.77 -11.99
CA LEU A 155 8.21 3.94 -11.39
C LEU A 155 9.20 4.63 -10.44
N THR A 156 9.67 5.78 -10.85
CA THR A 156 10.47 6.66 -9.98
C THR A 156 9.57 7.75 -9.43
N ALA A 157 9.02 7.52 -8.25
CA ALA A 157 8.14 8.46 -7.57
C ALA A 157 8.32 8.36 -6.06
N ARG A 158 8.29 9.49 -5.39
CA ARG A 158 8.23 9.59 -3.94
C ARG A 158 6.91 10.21 -3.54
N VAL A 159 6.12 9.49 -2.73
CA VAL A 159 4.75 9.88 -2.44
C VAL A 159 4.53 10.22 -0.97
N SER A 160 3.62 11.16 -0.76
CA SER A 160 3.04 11.49 0.53
C SER A 160 1.53 11.56 0.44
N GLY A 161 0.85 11.41 1.57
CA GLY A 161 -0.60 11.54 1.63
C GLY A 161 -1.22 10.87 2.85
N ARG A 162 -2.55 10.82 2.86
CA ARG A 162 -3.34 10.29 3.96
C ARG A 162 -4.35 9.27 3.45
N ILE A 163 -4.46 8.14 4.15
CA ILE A 163 -5.38 7.05 3.81
C ILE A 163 -6.22 6.72 5.05
N PRO A 164 -7.42 7.28 5.18
CA PRO A 164 -8.36 6.87 6.22
C PRO A 164 -8.98 5.52 5.87
N PHE A 165 -9.18 4.69 6.88
CA PHE A 165 -9.79 3.37 6.72
C PHE A 165 -10.63 2.98 7.94
N ALA A 166 -11.58 2.08 7.71
CA ALA A 166 -12.35 1.41 8.75
C ALA A 166 -12.02 -0.08 8.75
N ILE A 167 -12.00 -0.67 9.93
CA ILE A 167 -12.02 -2.13 10.11
C ILE A 167 -13.44 -2.54 10.45
N THR A 168 -13.99 -3.41 9.66
CA THR A 168 -15.35 -3.95 9.81
C THR A 168 -15.32 -5.46 9.97
N ALA A 169 -16.46 -6.08 10.19
CA ALA A 169 -16.56 -7.54 10.23
C ALA A 169 -16.20 -8.20 8.88
N GLU A 170 -16.40 -7.48 7.79
CA GLU A 170 -16.08 -7.92 6.43
C GLU A 170 -14.62 -7.68 6.02
N GLY A 171 -13.86 -6.92 6.83
CA GLY A 171 -12.45 -6.60 6.56
C GLY A 171 -12.13 -5.11 6.55
N VAL A 172 -11.07 -4.74 5.84
CA VAL A 172 -10.58 -3.35 5.73
C VAL A 172 -11.34 -2.59 4.66
N ARG A 173 -11.82 -1.40 4.99
CA ARG A 173 -12.48 -0.48 4.05
C ARG A 173 -11.74 0.86 4.00
N ILE A 174 -11.26 1.25 2.84
CA ILE A 174 -10.63 2.56 2.61
C ILE A 174 -11.72 3.63 2.42
N GLU A 175 -11.64 4.71 3.18
CA GLU A 175 -12.68 5.76 3.27
C GLU A 175 -12.30 7.06 2.54
N GLY A 176 -11.55 6.96 1.46
CA GLY A 176 -11.15 8.10 0.65
C GLY A 176 -9.74 8.59 0.98
N GLY A 177 -8.72 7.89 0.49
CA GLY A 177 -7.32 8.29 0.60
C GLY A 177 -6.91 9.23 -0.52
N ASP A 178 -6.00 10.15 -0.20
CA ASP A 178 -5.32 11.03 -1.15
C ASP A 178 -3.81 10.81 -1.04
N LEU A 179 -3.20 10.49 -2.17
CA LEU A 179 -1.74 10.37 -2.32
C LEU A 179 -1.27 11.30 -3.43
N HIS A 180 -0.08 11.86 -3.29
CA HIS A 180 0.54 12.70 -4.32
C HIS A 180 2.05 12.52 -4.33
N ALA A 181 2.64 12.64 -5.51
CA ALA A 181 4.09 12.69 -5.65
C ALA A 181 4.61 14.02 -5.11
N VAL A 182 5.66 13.97 -4.28
CA VAL A 182 6.26 15.17 -3.68
C VAL A 182 7.30 15.84 -4.58
N GLU A 183 7.67 15.15 -5.65
CA GLU A 183 8.63 15.63 -6.66
C GLU A 183 8.30 15.03 -8.03
N PRO A 184 8.70 15.68 -9.14
CA PRO A 184 8.60 15.10 -10.47
C PRO A 184 9.32 13.76 -10.56
N GLY A 185 8.84 12.87 -11.43
CA GLY A 185 9.42 11.56 -11.60
C GLY A 185 9.14 10.95 -12.96
N LYS A 186 9.34 9.64 -13.07
CA LYS A 186 9.15 8.92 -14.32
C LYS A 186 8.28 7.68 -14.10
N ILE A 187 7.40 7.42 -15.05
CA ILE A 187 6.64 6.18 -15.16
C ILE A 187 6.96 5.55 -16.51
N THR A 188 7.31 4.28 -16.50
CA THR A 188 7.45 3.47 -17.70
C THR A 188 6.61 2.22 -17.49
N ILE A 189 5.56 2.04 -18.28
CA ILE A 189 4.70 0.87 -18.22
C ILE A 189 4.79 0.15 -19.56
N ARG A 190 5.12 -1.13 -19.51
CA ARG A 190 5.18 -1.94 -20.72
C ARG A 190 3.77 -2.21 -21.27
N ARG A 191 3.65 -2.26 -22.57
CA ARG A 191 2.36 -2.43 -23.27
C ARG A 191 1.60 -3.70 -22.85
N ASP A 192 2.28 -4.79 -22.60
CA ASP A 192 1.71 -6.05 -22.14
C ASP A 192 1.05 -5.94 -20.76
N ALA A 193 1.56 -5.07 -19.89
CA ALA A 193 0.95 -4.79 -18.59
C ALA A 193 -0.36 -4.01 -18.71
N LEU A 194 -0.44 -3.09 -19.66
CA LEU A 194 -1.64 -2.27 -19.89
C LEU A 194 -2.79 -3.07 -20.49
N THR A 195 -2.52 -4.04 -21.37
CA THR A 195 -3.53 -4.90 -21.95
C THR A 195 -4.19 -5.86 -20.95
N THR A 196 -3.49 -6.21 -19.87
CA THR A 196 -4.02 -7.07 -18.81
C THR A 196 -5.00 -6.30 -17.88
N VAL A 197 -4.84 -4.98 -17.74
CA VAL A 197 -5.71 -4.13 -16.93
C VAL A 197 -7.04 -3.80 -17.64
N GLN A 198 -7.07 -3.82 -18.96
CA GLN A 198 -8.29 -3.56 -19.77
C GLN A 198 -9.36 -4.67 -19.67
N GLY A 199 -9.07 -5.82 -19.12
CA GLY A 199 -10.04 -6.93 -19.03
C GLY A 199 -11.24 -6.64 -18.10
N GLU A 200 -11.19 -5.63 -17.23
CA GLU A 200 -12.28 -5.32 -16.30
C GLU A 200 -12.48 -3.81 -16.08
N GLY A 201 -12.86 -3.09 -17.14
CA GLY A 201 -13.58 -1.82 -17.01
C GLY A 201 -12.77 -0.58 -16.62
N GLY A 202 -11.58 -0.39 -17.14
CA GLY A 202 -10.88 0.89 -17.04
C GLY A 202 -11.40 1.90 -18.06
N GLU A 203 -12.09 2.94 -17.64
CA GLU A 203 -12.38 4.11 -18.47
C GLU A 203 -11.20 5.10 -18.36
N ALA A 204 -10.50 5.30 -19.48
CA ALA A 204 -9.51 6.37 -19.59
C ALA A 204 -10.22 7.64 -20.10
N VAL A 205 -10.31 8.67 -19.29
CA VAL A 205 -10.82 9.99 -19.68
C VAL A 205 -9.63 10.93 -19.83
N ALA A 206 -9.37 11.40 -21.04
CA ALA A 206 -8.33 12.41 -21.29
C ALA A 206 -8.97 13.81 -21.39
N GLU A 207 -8.65 14.68 -20.48
CA GLU A 207 -9.00 16.10 -20.55
C GLU A 207 -8.00 16.83 -21.46
N GLY A 208 -8.51 17.49 -22.50
CA GLY A 208 -7.69 18.21 -23.48
C GLY A 208 -7.45 17.48 -24.81
N ALA A 209 -7.97 16.27 -24.98
CA ALA A 209 -7.94 15.58 -26.27
C ALA A 209 -8.84 16.26 -27.31
N PRO A 210 -8.46 16.30 -28.61
CA PRO A 210 -9.31 16.80 -29.68
C PRO A 210 -10.64 16.02 -29.71
N ALA A 211 -11.72 16.70 -30.11
CA ALA A 211 -13.10 16.15 -30.10
C ALA A 211 -13.27 14.78 -30.77
N ALA A 212 -12.39 14.40 -31.69
CA ALA A 212 -12.34 13.08 -32.30
C ALA A 212 -11.91 11.97 -31.33
N ALA A 213 -11.09 12.29 -30.30
CA ALA A 213 -10.64 11.34 -29.29
C ALA A 213 -11.70 11.12 -28.20
N GLN A 214 -12.51 12.15 -27.92
CA GLN A 214 -13.64 12.03 -26.96
C GLN A 214 -14.80 11.16 -27.50
N ALA A 215 -14.97 11.11 -28.83
CA ALA A 215 -15.99 10.27 -29.47
C ALA A 215 -15.61 8.77 -29.48
N ALA A 216 -14.32 8.43 -29.40
CA ALA A 216 -13.81 7.06 -29.42
C ALA A 216 -14.04 6.31 -28.08
N VAL A 217 -14.14 7.04 -26.95
CA VAL A 217 -14.41 6.48 -25.61
C VAL A 217 -15.79 5.83 -25.50
N ALA A 218 -16.73 6.20 -26.40
CA ALA A 218 -18.10 5.72 -26.37
C ALA A 218 -18.36 4.37 -27.11
N ASN A 219 -17.33 3.71 -27.67
CA ASN A 219 -17.53 2.50 -28.49
C ASN A 219 -16.50 1.39 -28.23
N PRO A 220 -16.73 0.49 -27.24
CA PRO A 220 -15.76 -0.52 -26.82
C PRO A 220 -15.76 -1.81 -27.69
N ALA A 221 -16.04 -1.73 -28.98
CA ALA A 221 -16.09 -2.92 -29.83
C ALA A 221 -14.91 -3.01 -30.81
N GLY A 222 -13.79 -3.63 -30.38
CA GLY A 222 -12.99 -4.52 -31.24
C GLY A 222 -12.10 -3.93 -32.33
N ALA A 223 -11.90 -2.61 -32.43
CA ALA A 223 -10.90 -2.00 -33.29
C ALA A 223 -9.74 -1.44 -32.43
N GLN A 224 -8.51 -1.64 -32.87
CA GLN A 224 -7.35 -0.96 -32.29
C GLN A 224 -7.60 0.55 -32.45
N ASP A 225 -8.07 1.17 -31.37
CA ASP A 225 -8.44 2.58 -31.34
C ASP A 225 -7.16 3.42 -31.34
N PRO A 226 -7.00 4.37 -32.26
CA PRO A 226 -5.84 5.29 -32.28
C PRO A 226 -5.60 5.99 -30.94
N TYR A 227 -6.64 6.15 -30.15
CA TYR A 227 -6.58 6.76 -28.84
C TYR A 227 -5.91 5.84 -27.80
N SER A 228 -6.27 4.56 -27.79
CA SER A 228 -5.61 3.57 -26.91
C SER A 228 -4.12 3.50 -27.20
N ASP A 229 -3.73 3.48 -28.49
CA ASP A 229 -2.32 3.50 -28.88
C ASP A 229 -1.59 4.76 -28.42
N PHE A 230 -2.26 5.92 -28.44
CA PHE A 230 -1.70 7.18 -27.91
C PHE A 230 -1.44 7.09 -26.40
N VAL A 231 -2.42 6.63 -25.63
CA VAL A 231 -2.29 6.45 -24.19
C VAL A 231 -1.17 5.45 -23.87
N TYR A 232 -1.10 4.35 -24.58
CA TYR A 232 -0.04 3.36 -24.40
C TYR A 232 1.34 3.94 -24.66
N GLN A 233 1.51 4.64 -25.77
CA GLN A 233 2.79 5.29 -26.10
C GLN A 233 3.17 6.36 -25.08
N ALA A 234 2.19 7.12 -24.58
CA ALA A 234 2.44 8.14 -23.56
C ALA A 234 2.92 7.52 -22.25
N MET A 235 2.36 6.37 -21.86
CA MET A 235 2.70 5.69 -20.61
C MET A 235 3.98 4.83 -20.71
N GLU A 236 4.45 4.49 -21.91
CA GLU A 236 5.71 3.76 -22.10
C GLU A 236 6.92 4.54 -21.58
N ASP A 237 6.91 5.89 -21.67
CA ASP A 237 7.99 6.76 -21.21
C ASP A 237 7.46 8.13 -20.78
N LEU A 238 6.76 8.19 -19.68
CA LEU A 238 6.16 9.41 -19.16
C LEU A 238 7.01 10.03 -18.06
N ALA A 239 7.55 11.22 -18.30
CA ALA A 239 8.09 12.09 -17.27
C ALA A 239 6.95 12.93 -16.70
N PHE A 240 6.53 12.65 -15.47
CA PHE A 240 5.46 13.41 -14.85
C PHE A 240 5.99 14.58 -14.02
N THR A 241 5.26 15.68 -14.03
CA THR A 241 5.45 16.83 -13.14
C THR A 241 4.49 16.81 -11.97
N GLU A 242 3.29 16.25 -12.19
CA GLU A 242 2.28 16.06 -11.17
C GLU A 242 1.75 14.63 -11.26
N LEU A 243 1.68 13.94 -10.12
CA LEU A 243 1.05 12.64 -9.98
C LEU A 243 0.26 12.64 -8.67
N SER A 244 -1.03 12.35 -8.76
CA SER A 244 -1.88 12.14 -7.58
C SER A 244 -2.76 10.92 -7.77
N ALA A 245 -3.19 10.34 -6.66
CA ALA A 245 -4.09 9.19 -6.65
C ALA A 245 -5.12 9.34 -5.54
N LYS A 246 -6.39 9.16 -5.89
CA LYS A 246 -7.49 9.02 -4.93
C LYS A 246 -7.84 7.56 -4.79
N VAL A 247 -7.89 7.09 -3.56
CA VAL A 247 -8.09 5.67 -3.24
C VAL A 247 -9.32 5.50 -2.37
N ALA A 248 -10.25 4.65 -2.75
CA ALA A 248 -11.44 4.35 -1.95
C ALA A 248 -11.95 2.92 -2.19
N SER A 249 -12.49 2.29 -1.16
CA SER A 249 -13.18 1.03 -1.32
C SER A 249 -14.49 1.23 -2.09
N ARG A 250 -14.69 0.40 -3.11
CA ARG A 250 -15.93 0.30 -3.89
C ARG A 250 -16.79 -0.84 -3.35
N PRO A 251 -18.07 -0.91 -3.75
CA PRO A 251 -18.90 -2.09 -3.50
C PRO A 251 -18.19 -3.37 -3.94
N GLU A 252 -18.53 -4.50 -3.32
CA GLU A 252 -17.98 -5.83 -3.63
C GLU A 252 -16.49 -6.04 -3.26
N GLY A 253 -15.95 -5.27 -2.28
CA GLY A 253 -14.57 -5.46 -1.81
C GLY A 253 -13.50 -4.96 -2.79
N ARG A 254 -13.88 -4.23 -3.84
CA ARG A 254 -12.93 -3.66 -4.81
C ARG A 254 -12.32 -2.38 -4.29
N LEU A 255 -11.05 -2.17 -4.57
CA LEU A 255 -10.34 -0.92 -4.33
C LEU A 255 -10.37 -0.09 -5.62
N GLY A 256 -11.02 1.06 -5.59
CA GLY A 256 -10.96 2.03 -6.68
C GLY A 256 -9.78 2.96 -6.50
N VAL A 257 -9.04 3.21 -7.57
CA VAL A 257 -7.94 4.18 -7.60
C VAL A 257 -8.10 5.06 -8.81
N ILE A 258 -8.20 6.36 -8.59
CA ILE A 258 -8.26 7.38 -9.64
C ILE A 258 -6.93 8.12 -9.65
N PHE A 259 -6.17 7.93 -10.71
CA PHE A 259 -4.90 8.64 -10.93
C PHE A 259 -5.13 9.89 -11.77
N HIS A 260 -4.47 10.99 -11.38
CA HIS A 260 -4.28 12.18 -12.21
C HIS A 260 -2.78 12.35 -12.47
N ILE A 261 -2.39 12.38 -13.72
CA ILE A 261 -1.00 12.40 -14.14
C ILE A 261 -0.82 13.51 -15.16
N LYS A 262 0.04 14.50 -14.85
CA LYS A 262 0.46 15.51 -15.81
C LYS A 262 1.94 15.41 -16.06
N GLY A 263 2.34 15.50 -17.32
CA GLY A 263 3.73 15.35 -17.68
C GLY A 263 3.97 15.48 -19.18
N GLU A 264 5.05 14.87 -19.63
CA GLU A 264 5.42 14.83 -21.04
C GLU A 264 6.01 13.47 -21.43
N HIS A 265 5.78 13.06 -22.64
CA HIS A 265 6.41 11.88 -23.21
C HIS A 265 7.91 12.12 -23.37
N SER A 266 8.73 11.35 -22.68
CA SER A 266 10.18 11.52 -22.58
C SER A 266 10.93 10.20 -22.82
N PRO A 267 10.91 9.65 -24.05
CA PRO A 267 11.61 8.43 -24.37
C PRO A 267 13.14 8.62 -24.25
N PRO A 268 13.89 7.55 -23.93
CA PRO A 268 15.35 7.61 -23.76
C PRO A 268 16.07 8.00 -25.07
N THR A 269 15.45 7.73 -26.24
CA THR A 269 15.96 8.17 -27.54
C THR A 269 14.95 9.13 -28.15
N PRO A 270 15.33 10.40 -28.43
CA PRO A 270 14.42 11.36 -29.02
C PRO A 270 13.82 10.84 -30.33
N GLN A 271 12.49 10.77 -30.37
CA GLN A 271 11.77 10.32 -31.55
C GLN A 271 11.33 11.53 -32.37
N ALA A 272 11.92 11.68 -33.55
CA ALA A 272 11.51 12.70 -34.52
C ALA A 272 10.63 12.06 -35.59
N ILE A 273 9.44 12.61 -35.80
CA ILE A 273 8.57 12.15 -36.87
C ILE A 273 9.15 12.63 -38.21
N ARG A 274 9.59 11.70 -39.05
CA ARG A 274 9.97 11.97 -40.44
C ARG A 274 8.80 11.57 -41.33
N LEU A 275 8.04 12.54 -41.78
CA LEU A 275 6.98 12.35 -42.77
C LEU A 275 7.53 12.54 -44.16
N THR A 276 7.17 11.66 -45.09
CA THR A 276 7.43 11.81 -46.51
C THR A 276 6.40 12.77 -47.13
N LEU A 277 6.80 13.51 -48.17
CA LEU A 277 5.88 14.40 -48.90
C LEU A 277 4.62 13.68 -49.38
N ARG A 278 4.73 12.38 -49.69
CA ARG A 278 3.61 11.55 -50.16
C ARG A 278 2.62 11.27 -49.02
N GLU A 279 3.10 10.99 -47.80
CA GLU A 279 2.27 10.80 -46.60
C GLU A 279 1.53 12.09 -46.24
N ILE A 280 2.20 13.25 -46.35
CA ILE A 280 1.60 14.56 -46.13
C ILE A 280 0.48 14.85 -47.12
N LEU A 281 0.72 14.61 -48.43
CA LEU A 281 -0.22 14.91 -49.51
C LEU A 281 -1.43 13.94 -49.49
N THR A 282 -1.24 12.67 -49.20
CA THR A 282 -2.30 11.69 -49.25
C THR A 282 -3.07 11.54 -47.95
N ARG A 283 -2.61 12.10 -46.84
CA ARG A 283 -3.14 11.92 -45.48
C ARG A 283 -3.33 10.44 -45.09
N ARG A 284 -2.62 9.54 -45.75
CA ARG A 284 -2.64 8.09 -45.48
C ARG A 284 -1.33 7.73 -44.81
N PHE A 285 -1.39 7.45 -43.51
CA PHE A 285 -0.27 6.93 -42.73
C PHE A 285 -0.36 5.41 -42.74
N GLN A 286 0.60 4.75 -43.37
CA GLN A 286 0.64 3.28 -43.47
C GLN A 286 1.30 2.62 -42.26
N ARG A 287 1.77 3.41 -41.31
CA ARG A 287 2.44 2.97 -40.07
C ARG A 287 1.95 3.78 -38.89
N GLN A 288 1.95 3.15 -37.73
CA GLN A 288 1.76 3.86 -36.46
C GLN A 288 2.89 4.86 -36.29
N LEU A 289 2.53 6.13 -36.13
CA LEU A 289 3.52 7.18 -35.89
C LEU A 289 3.90 7.14 -34.41
N PRO A 290 5.21 7.12 -34.08
CA PRO A 290 5.63 7.22 -32.70
C PRO A 290 5.23 8.59 -32.13
N LEU A 291 4.92 8.61 -30.84
CA LEU A 291 4.59 9.85 -30.13
C LEU A 291 5.83 10.74 -30.06
N PRO A 292 5.78 12.03 -30.51
CA PRO A 292 6.92 12.91 -30.41
C PRO A 292 7.37 13.11 -28.97
N SER A 293 8.71 13.18 -28.76
CA SER A 293 9.26 13.57 -27.48
C SER A 293 8.78 14.99 -27.11
N GLY A 294 8.48 15.20 -25.81
CA GLY A 294 7.96 16.48 -25.30
C GLY A 294 6.45 16.68 -25.54
N THR A 295 5.72 15.65 -26.04
CA THR A 295 4.26 15.72 -26.10
C THR A 295 3.70 15.81 -24.69
N LYS A 296 2.96 16.88 -24.41
CA LYS A 296 2.31 17.07 -23.10
C LYS A 296 1.18 16.09 -22.94
N VAL A 297 1.09 15.52 -21.76
CA VAL A 297 0.14 14.48 -21.37
C VAL A 297 -0.58 14.94 -20.10
N ASP A 298 -1.90 14.89 -20.12
CA ASP A 298 -2.77 15.10 -18.96
C ASP A 298 -3.78 13.95 -18.96
N LEU A 299 -3.62 13.02 -18.03
CA LEU A 299 -4.37 11.77 -17.99
C LEU A 299 -5.10 11.63 -16.66
N THR A 300 -6.35 11.19 -16.75
CA THR A 300 -7.09 10.66 -15.62
C THR A 300 -7.39 9.19 -15.88
N LEU A 301 -6.90 8.31 -15.00
CA LEU A 301 -7.10 6.87 -15.10
C LEU A 301 -7.93 6.39 -13.93
N ASP A 302 -9.09 5.81 -14.20
CA ASP A 302 -9.90 5.14 -13.18
C ASP A 302 -9.66 3.63 -13.26
N THR A 303 -9.13 3.06 -12.19
CA THR A 303 -8.81 1.65 -12.08
C THR A 303 -9.52 1.03 -10.88
N SER A 304 -9.80 -0.26 -10.94
CA SER A 304 -10.30 -0.99 -9.79
C SER A 304 -9.60 -2.33 -9.66
N VAL A 305 -9.16 -2.64 -8.44
CA VAL A 305 -8.46 -3.89 -8.12
C VAL A 305 -9.24 -4.60 -7.02
N ASN A 306 -9.35 -5.93 -7.11
CA ASN A 306 -9.88 -6.71 -5.99
C ASN A 306 -8.85 -6.70 -4.84
N LEU A 307 -9.18 -6.02 -3.74
CA LEU A 307 -8.26 -5.84 -2.61
C LEU A 307 -7.94 -7.18 -1.94
N ASP A 308 -8.95 -8.04 -1.77
CA ASP A 308 -8.77 -9.33 -1.10
C ASP A 308 -7.91 -10.27 -1.95
N GLN A 309 -8.09 -10.26 -3.26
CA GLN A 309 -7.25 -11.02 -4.18
C GLN A 309 -5.83 -10.48 -4.21
N LEU A 310 -5.66 -9.16 -4.26
CA LEU A 310 -4.33 -8.53 -4.20
C LEU A 310 -3.59 -8.89 -2.92
N LEU A 311 -4.26 -8.84 -1.77
CA LEU A 311 -3.67 -9.22 -0.47
C LEU A 311 -3.34 -10.72 -0.42
N SER A 312 -4.19 -11.58 -0.99
CA SER A 312 -3.95 -13.02 -1.08
C SER A 312 -2.76 -13.33 -2.01
N ASP A 313 -2.74 -12.75 -3.19
CA ASP A 313 -1.65 -12.92 -4.16
C ASP A 313 -0.31 -12.42 -3.61
N LEU A 314 -0.33 -11.31 -2.85
CA LEU A 314 0.83 -10.79 -2.14
C LEU A 314 1.32 -11.76 -1.05
N ALA A 315 0.41 -12.32 -0.28
CA ALA A 315 0.75 -13.29 0.77
C ALA A 315 1.35 -14.58 0.17
N ASP A 316 0.80 -15.07 -0.93
CA ASP A 316 1.31 -16.25 -1.63
C ASP A 316 2.65 -15.99 -2.30
N TYR A 317 2.84 -14.82 -2.88
CA TYR A 317 4.13 -14.39 -3.42
C TYR A 317 5.23 -14.33 -2.34
N GLN A 318 4.89 -13.81 -1.16
CA GLN A 318 5.82 -13.79 -0.01
C GLN A 318 6.18 -15.20 0.46
N ARG A 319 5.22 -16.12 0.53
CA ARG A 319 5.47 -17.54 0.87
C ARG A 319 6.42 -18.20 -0.13
N LEU A 320 6.22 -17.98 -1.42
CA LEU A 320 7.06 -18.52 -2.49
C LEU A 320 8.48 -17.94 -2.46
N ARG A 321 8.63 -16.67 -2.13
CA ARG A 321 9.94 -16.00 -2.02
C ARG A 321 10.71 -16.46 -0.78
N GLY A 322 10.01 -16.67 0.34
CA GLY A 322 10.61 -17.18 1.59
C GLY A 322 10.99 -18.67 1.53
N SER A 323 10.44 -19.43 0.60
CA SER A 323 10.73 -20.86 0.41
C SER A 323 11.85 -21.17 -0.59
N ARG A 324 12.46 -20.16 -1.25
CA ARG A 324 13.67 -20.39 -2.07
C ARG A 324 14.86 -20.55 -1.15
N PRO A 325 15.52 -21.74 -1.13
CA PRO A 325 16.79 -21.89 -0.40
C PRO A 325 17.82 -20.96 -1.03
N VAL A 326 18.52 -20.21 -0.18
CA VAL A 326 19.73 -19.48 -0.57
C VAL A 326 20.70 -20.53 -1.08
N GLN A 327 20.92 -20.60 -2.38
CA GLN A 327 22.00 -21.40 -2.96
C GLN A 327 23.32 -20.74 -2.57
N PRO A 328 24.29 -21.53 -2.10
CA PRO A 328 25.59 -21.06 -1.63
C PRO A 328 26.43 -20.42 -2.74
#